data_a19a107f42ce7651c24b9858857013ec
#
_entry.id   a19a107f42ce7651c24b9858857013ec
#
_cell.length_a   1.000
_cell.length_b   1.000
_cell.length_c   1.000
_cell.angle_alpha   90.00
_cell.angle_beta   90.00
_cell.angle_gamma   90.00
#
_symmetry.space_group_name_H-M   'P 1'
#
loop_
_entity.id
_entity.type
_entity.pdbx_description
1 polymer ?
#
loop_
_entity_poly.entity_id
_entity_poly.type
_entity_poly.pdbx_seq_one_letter_code
_entity_poly.pdbx_strand_id
1 'polypeptide(L)'
;VYPHSDIDALFDAAQQAMPGWAQASVRERIGVLMQVVDVLYREHLFELAHAVMHTAGQSFNMAYAGSGVNALDRAIEALVYAEQAQNAVTPSARWERQFGASQIMLDKTYRLVPRGVAVCFACASFPTWNAWPSMMASLATGNPVIVKPHPATILPMAISVRVFRQVIAAAGFDPNLVTMALDTMQDPIGKVLVQHPKTAIVDFTGSVAFGQWVERNAYPALAFTETAGCNTVVLESTDDLEAALRSLATTMCMFSAQMC
;
A
#
# COMPACT_ATOMS: atom_id res chain seq x y z
N VAL A 1 -17.78 -13.31 11.13
CA VAL A 1 -18.49 -12.13 10.62
C VAL A 1 -17.72 -10.91 11.07
N TYR A 2 -17.38 -10.03 10.15
CA TYR A 2 -16.72 -8.76 10.47
C TYR A 2 -17.76 -7.64 10.49
N PRO A 3 -17.66 -6.67 11.41
CA PRO A 3 -18.59 -5.55 11.48
C PRO A 3 -18.40 -4.60 10.30
N HIS A 4 -19.47 -3.93 9.88
CA HIS A 4 -19.34 -2.78 8.98
C HIS A 4 -18.64 -1.63 9.68
N SER A 5 -17.82 -0.89 8.95
CA SER A 5 -17.07 0.24 9.49
C SER A 5 -17.86 1.54 9.37
N ASP A 6 -17.78 2.37 10.41
CA ASP A 6 -18.16 3.78 10.33
C ASP A 6 -17.06 4.55 9.59
N ILE A 7 -17.37 4.96 8.37
CA ILE A 7 -16.39 5.57 7.45
C ILE A 7 -15.93 6.94 7.98
N ASP A 8 -16.85 7.78 8.42
CA ASP A 8 -16.51 9.12 8.92
C ASP A 8 -15.60 9.02 10.16
N ALA A 9 -15.91 8.11 11.08
CA ALA A 9 -15.10 7.88 12.26
C ALA A 9 -13.68 7.39 11.91
N LEU A 10 -13.52 6.55 10.87
CA LEU A 10 -12.19 6.12 10.40
C LEU A 10 -11.37 7.29 9.85
N PHE A 11 -11.98 8.15 9.03
CA PHE A 11 -11.29 9.32 8.49
C PHE A 11 -10.94 10.34 9.59
N ASP A 12 -11.82 10.55 10.56
CA ASP A 12 -11.57 11.45 11.68
C ASP A 12 -10.40 10.95 12.54
N ALA A 13 -10.39 9.66 12.88
CA ALA A 13 -9.30 9.05 13.62
C ALA A 13 -7.95 9.13 12.87
N ALA A 14 -7.96 8.86 11.56
CA ALA A 14 -6.75 8.96 10.73
C ALA A 14 -6.22 10.41 10.67
N GLN A 15 -7.11 11.40 10.50
CA GLN A 15 -6.70 12.81 10.51
C GLN A 15 -6.14 13.26 11.86
N GLN A 16 -6.70 12.79 12.96
CA GLN A 16 -6.22 13.11 14.31
C GLN A 16 -4.83 12.48 14.58
N ALA A 17 -4.57 11.29 14.06
CA ALA A 17 -3.28 10.60 14.20
C ALA A 17 -2.16 11.24 13.36
N MET A 18 -2.49 11.84 12.23
CA MET A 18 -1.52 12.32 11.23
C MET A 18 -0.51 13.37 11.74
N PRO A 19 -0.87 14.40 12.51
CA PRO A 19 0.07 15.48 12.87
C PRO A 19 1.32 15.00 13.61
N GLY A 20 1.18 14.08 14.57
CA GLY A 20 2.33 13.52 15.29
C GLY A 20 3.27 12.74 14.36
N TRP A 21 2.71 11.96 13.46
CA TRP A 21 3.46 11.20 12.47
C TRP A 21 4.14 12.09 11.41
N ALA A 22 3.46 13.14 10.97
CA ALA A 22 3.98 14.10 10.01
C ALA A 22 5.17 14.92 10.55
N GLN A 23 5.28 15.08 11.87
CA GLN A 23 6.40 15.76 12.53
C GLN A 23 7.62 14.86 12.72
N ALA A 24 7.43 13.53 12.75
CA ALA A 24 8.53 12.58 12.81
C ALA A 24 9.44 12.72 11.59
N SER A 25 10.74 12.55 11.80
CA SER A 25 11.71 12.56 10.71
C SER A 25 11.49 11.40 9.75
N VAL A 26 11.97 11.53 8.52
CA VAL A 26 11.93 10.43 7.52
C VAL A 26 12.57 9.17 8.11
N ARG A 27 13.74 9.32 8.74
CA ARG A 27 14.48 8.21 9.35
C ARG A 27 13.69 7.51 10.46
N GLU A 28 12.99 8.27 11.28
CA GLU A 28 12.17 7.73 12.37
C GLU A 28 10.98 6.94 11.83
N ARG A 29 10.24 7.51 10.86
CA ARG A 29 9.14 6.80 10.21
C ARG A 29 9.62 5.49 9.54
N ILE A 30 10.70 5.54 8.77
CA ILE A 30 11.29 4.35 8.15
C ILE A 30 11.72 3.33 9.21
N GLY A 31 12.35 3.76 10.31
CA GLY A 31 12.75 2.89 11.41
C GLY A 31 11.59 2.13 12.04
N VAL A 32 10.47 2.81 12.31
CA VAL A 32 9.25 2.17 12.85
C VAL A 32 8.66 1.20 11.83
N LEU A 33 8.61 1.56 10.55
CA LEU A 33 8.06 0.70 9.51
C LEU A 33 8.95 -0.54 9.23
N MET A 34 10.27 -0.41 9.37
CA MET A 34 11.17 -1.57 9.33
C MET A 34 10.96 -2.52 10.52
N GLN A 35 10.59 -2.01 11.70
CA GLN A 35 10.17 -2.87 12.81
C GLN A 35 8.88 -3.64 12.49
N VAL A 36 7.93 -3.02 11.78
CA VAL A 36 6.75 -3.74 11.29
C VAL A 36 7.15 -4.91 10.38
N VAL A 37 8.09 -4.68 9.44
CA VAL A 37 8.62 -5.73 8.56
C VAL A 37 9.25 -6.86 9.37
N ASP A 38 10.09 -6.53 10.37
CA ASP A 38 10.77 -7.54 11.21
C ASP A 38 9.76 -8.40 12.00
N VAL A 39 8.75 -7.79 12.61
CA VAL A 39 7.69 -8.51 13.34
C VAL A 39 6.86 -9.39 12.41
N LEU A 40 6.43 -8.86 11.25
CA LEU A 40 5.69 -9.65 10.25
C LEU A 40 6.51 -10.86 9.78
N TYR A 41 7.80 -10.67 9.54
CA TYR A 41 8.70 -11.74 9.09
C TYR A 41 8.90 -12.80 10.16
N ARG A 42 9.26 -12.41 11.38
CA ARG A 42 9.66 -13.35 12.44
C ARG A 42 8.49 -14.05 13.10
N GLU A 43 7.37 -13.36 13.26
CA GLU A 43 6.30 -13.83 14.14
C GLU A 43 5.03 -14.24 13.37
N HIS A 44 4.77 -13.65 12.19
CA HIS A 44 3.48 -13.79 11.52
C HIS A 44 3.52 -14.38 10.11
N LEU A 45 4.72 -14.68 9.56
CA LEU A 45 4.84 -15.10 8.16
C LEU A 45 4.06 -16.39 7.86
N PHE A 46 4.15 -17.39 8.73
CA PHE A 46 3.41 -18.65 8.58
C PHE A 46 1.90 -18.46 8.80
N GLU A 47 1.50 -17.66 9.79
CA GLU A 47 0.10 -17.34 10.04
C GLU A 47 -0.52 -16.66 8.82
N LEU A 48 0.17 -15.68 8.25
CA LEU A 48 -0.24 -14.96 7.04
C LEU A 48 -0.36 -15.90 5.83
N ALA A 49 0.63 -16.78 5.61
CA ALA A 49 0.58 -17.73 4.52
C ALA A 49 -0.65 -18.65 4.62
N HIS A 50 -0.96 -19.16 5.81
CA HIS A 50 -2.15 -19.96 6.04
C HIS A 50 -3.45 -19.15 5.85
N ALA A 51 -3.48 -17.91 6.35
CA ALA A 51 -4.64 -17.02 6.16
C ALA A 51 -4.91 -16.77 4.67
N VAL A 52 -3.86 -16.52 3.87
CA VAL A 52 -4.00 -16.34 2.41
C VAL A 52 -4.40 -17.64 1.73
N MET A 53 -3.79 -18.78 2.09
CA MET A 53 -4.16 -20.09 1.56
C MET A 53 -5.66 -20.37 1.74
N HIS A 54 -6.18 -20.12 2.94
CA HIS A 54 -7.59 -20.40 3.27
C HIS A 54 -8.58 -19.39 2.69
N THR A 55 -8.16 -18.16 2.45
CA THR A 55 -9.07 -17.08 2.00
C THR A 55 -8.97 -16.82 0.50
N ALA A 56 -7.80 -17.01 -0.12
CA ALA A 56 -7.57 -16.79 -1.54
C ALA A 56 -7.49 -18.10 -2.37
N GLY A 57 -7.48 -19.28 -1.71
CA GLY A 57 -7.43 -20.58 -2.41
C GLY A 57 -6.06 -20.90 -3.03
N GLN A 58 -4.97 -20.29 -2.55
CA GLN A 58 -3.62 -20.58 -3.00
C GLN A 58 -3.04 -21.81 -2.31
N SER A 59 -2.05 -22.47 -2.95
CA SER A 59 -1.22 -23.44 -2.25
C SER A 59 -0.38 -22.76 -1.18
N PHE A 60 0.01 -23.49 -0.12
CA PHE A 60 0.86 -22.96 0.94
C PHE A 60 2.14 -22.34 0.39
N ASN A 61 2.85 -23.03 -0.51
CA ASN A 61 4.09 -22.52 -1.08
C ASN A 61 3.90 -21.18 -1.81
N MET A 62 2.82 -21.05 -2.56
CA MET A 62 2.51 -19.80 -3.27
C MET A 62 2.09 -18.68 -2.32
N ALA A 63 1.28 -18.98 -1.32
CA ALA A 63 0.88 -18.02 -0.30
C ALA A 63 2.08 -17.56 0.54
N TYR A 64 2.97 -18.49 0.93
CA TYR A 64 4.18 -18.20 1.68
C TYR A 64 5.17 -17.36 0.86
N ALA A 65 5.46 -17.75 -0.38
CA ALA A 65 6.38 -17.04 -1.25
C ALA A 65 5.79 -15.69 -1.70
N GLY A 66 4.63 -15.69 -2.34
CA GLY A 66 4.05 -14.50 -2.95
C GLY A 66 3.51 -13.50 -1.93
N SER A 67 2.56 -13.94 -1.11
CA SER A 67 1.91 -13.07 -0.13
C SER A 67 2.68 -12.92 1.20
N GLY A 68 3.74 -13.70 1.39
CA GLY A 68 4.64 -13.61 2.55
C GLY A 68 5.95 -12.94 2.18
N VAL A 69 6.96 -13.75 1.81
CA VAL A 69 8.36 -13.31 1.63
C VAL A 69 8.48 -12.20 0.60
N ASN A 70 7.97 -12.44 -0.62
CA ASN A 70 8.11 -11.45 -1.69
C ASN A 70 7.28 -10.17 -1.42
N ALA A 71 6.16 -10.27 -0.70
CA ALA A 71 5.40 -9.10 -0.28
C ALA A 71 6.19 -8.21 0.70
N LEU A 72 6.99 -8.82 1.59
CA LEU A 72 7.91 -8.09 2.46
C LEU A 72 9.03 -7.41 1.66
N ASP A 73 9.59 -8.07 0.65
CA ASP A 73 10.58 -7.46 -0.23
C ASP A 73 10.01 -6.21 -0.93
N ARG A 74 8.78 -6.29 -1.43
CA ARG A 74 8.09 -5.13 -2.03
C ARG A 74 7.83 -4.02 -1.02
N ALA A 75 7.49 -4.37 0.22
CA ALA A 75 7.31 -3.41 1.31
C ALA A 75 8.62 -2.66 1.62
N ILE A 76 9.75 -3.39 1.72
CA ILE A 76 11.08 -2.80 1.94
C ILE A 76 11.47 -1.90 0.76
N GLU A 77 11.26 -2.35 -0.47
CA GLU A 77 11.55 -1.56 -1.68
C GLU A 77 10.78 -0.23 -1.68
N ALA A 78 9.50 -0.25 -1.29
CA ALA A 78 8.70 0.98 -1.16
C ALA A 78 9.28 1.94 -0.11
N LEU A 79 9.80 1.44 1.01
CA LEU A 79 10.46 2.24 2.03
C LEU A 79 11.75 2.87 1.49
N VAL A 80 12.57 2.12 0.74
CA VAL A 80 13.80 2.62 0.13
C VAL A 80 13.50 3.73 -0.85
N TYR A 81 12.53 3.55 -1.74
CA TYR A 81 12.13 4.60 -2.69
C TYR A 81 11.57 5.84 -2.00
N ALA A 82 10.75 5.66 -0.96
CA ALA A 82 10.21 6.77 -0.18
C ALA A 82 11.32 7.56 0.54
N GLU A 83 12.33 6.89 1.07
CA GLU A 83 13.49 7.52 1.71
C GLU A 83 14.31 8.30 0.68
N GLN A 84 14.66 7.67 -0.44
CA GLN A 84 15.46 8.30 -1.51
C GLN A 84 14.76 9.54 -2.06
N ALA A 85 13.49 9.45 -2.38
CA ALA A 85 12.71 10.56 -2.92
C ALA A 85 12.62 11.75 -1.95
N GLN A 86 12.42 11.49 -0.66
CA GLN A 86 12.36 12.55 0.34
C GLN A 86 13.72 13.18 0.62
N ASN A 87 14.81 12.39 0.64
CA ASN A 87 16.17 12.88 0.84
C ASN A 87 16.72 13.63 -0.36
N ALA A 88 16.15 13.46 -1.55
CA ALA A 88 16.51 14.23 -2.75
C ALA A 88 16.07 15.70 -2.68
N VAL A 89 15.13 16.03 -1.79
CA VAL A 89 14.69 17.42 -1.61
C VAL A 89 15.66 18.16 -0.70
N THR A 90 16.32 19.19 -1.23
CA THR A 90 17.24 20.02 -0.46
C THR A 90 16.48 20.74 0.66
N PRO A 91 16.88 20.59 1.94
CA PRO A 91 16.14 21.17 3.07
C PRO A 91 16.23 22.69 3.13
N SER A 92 17.32 23.28 2.62
CA SER A 92 17.53 24.72 2.58
C SER A 92 18.38 25.13 1.36
N ALA A 93 18.16 26.34 0.90
CA ALA A 93 18.98 26.95 -0.16
C ALA A 93 19.11 28.45 0.07
N ARG A 94 20.28 28.99 -0.26
CA ARG A 94 20.51 30.45 -0.31
C ARG A 94 20.58 30.89 -1.75
N TRP A 95 19.83 31.93 -2.08
CA TRP A 95 19.88 32.59 -3.37
C TRP A 95 20.38 34.02 -3.19
N GLU A 96 21.37 34.39 -4.01
CA GLU A 96 21.98 35.70 -3.96
C GLU A 96 21.99 36.31 -5.37
N ARG A 97 21.70 37.58 -5.46
CA ARG A 97 21.76 38.30 -6.72
C ARG A 97 22.11 39.77 -6.50
N GLN A 98 23.02 40.28 -7.35
CA GLN A 98 23.36 41.68 -7.43
C GLN A 98 22.34 42.41 -8.31
N PHE A 99 21.78 43.51 -7.81
CA PHE A 99 20.93 44.43 -8.51
C PHE A 99 21.52 45.86 -8.44
N GLY A 100 22.31 46.25 -9.43
CA GLY A 100 23.07 47.51 -9.40
C GLY A 100 24.00 47.56 -8.18
N ALA A 101 23.82 48.57 -7.31
CA ALA A 101 24.61 48.73 -6.09
C ALA A 101 24.08 47.87 -4.92
N SER A 102 22.90 47.23 -5.02
CA SER A 102 22.29 46.48 -3.96
C SER A 102 22.42 44.97 -4.18
N GLN A 103 22.73 44.22 -3.11
CA GLN A 103 22.71 42.77 -3.12
C GLN A 103 21.45 42.27 -2.38
N ILE A 104 20.74 41.35 -3.02
CA ILE A 104 19.59 40.68 -2.41
C ILE A 104 20.02 39.25 -2.08
N MET A 105 19.76 38.84 -0.83
CA MET A 105 19.95 37.50 -0.34
C MET A 105 18.62 36.93 0.16
N LEU A 106 18.31 35.69 -0.25
CA LEU A 106 17.10 34.98 0.19
C LEU A 106 17.51 33.61 0.74
N ASP A 107 17.23 33.37 2.00
CA ASP A 107 17.32 32.05 2.59
C ASP A 107 15.96 31.32 2.42
N LYS A 108 15.99 30.14 1.86
CA LYS A 108 14.81 29.32 1.58
C LYS A 108 14.89 28.03 2.37
N THR A 109 13.76 27.65 2.97
CA THR A 109 13.58 26.35 3.64
C THR A 109 12.49 25.57 2.90
N TYR A 110 12.77 24.31 2.59
CA TYR A 110 11.82 23.40 1.94
C TYR A 110 11.37 22.36 2.95
N ARG A 111 10.07 22.19 3.05
CA ARG A 111 9.45 21.19 3.91
C ARG A 111 8.48 20.35 3.09
N LEU A 112 8.67 19.03 3.12
CA LEU A 112 7.69 18.10 2.59
C LEU A 112 6.52 17.98 3.58
N VAL A 113 5.31 18.07 3.08
CA VAL A 113 4.06 17.92 3.85
C VAL A 113 3.31 16.72 3.31
N PRO A 114 2.75 15.85 4.19
CA PRO A 114 1.91 14.75 3.76
C PRO A 114 0.64 15.29 3.08
N ARG A 115 0.09 14.52 2.15
CA ARG A 115 -1.12 14.91 1.41
C ARG A 115 -2.39 14.77 2.24
N GLY A 116 -2.44 13.77 3.11
CA GLY A 116 -3.62 13.43 3.89
C GLY A 116 -3.89 11.93 3.92
N VAL A 117 -5.13 11.55 4.16
CA VAL A 117 -5.52 10.15 4.33
C VAL A 117 -5.42 9.39 3.00
N ALA A 118 -4.69 8.27 3.02
CA ALA A 118 -4.62 7.32 1.92
C ALA A 118 -5.63 6.17 2.11
N VAL A 119 -6.34 5.82 1.05
CA VAL A 119 -7.18 4.61 1.00
C VAL A 119 -6.47 3.56 0.15
N CYS A 120 -6.12 2.43 0.76
CA CYS A 120 -5.45 1.32 0.11
C CYS A 120 -6.43 0.16 -0.10
N PHE A 121 -6.74 -0.16 -1.34
CA PHE A 121 -7.58 -1.30 -1.71
C PHE A 121 -6.72 -2.55 -1.91
N ALA A 122 -6.85 -3.52 -1.01
CA ALA A 122 -6.21 -4.82 -1.12
C ALA A 122 -7.05 -5.76 -1.99
N CYS A 123 -6.45 -6.35 -3.00
CA CYS A 123 -7.13 -7.30 -3.90
C CYS A 123 -7.35 -8.67 -3.22
N ALA A 124 -8.23 -9.50 -3.83
CA ALA A 124 -8.54 -10.82 -3.30
C ALA A 124 -7.39 -11.82 -3.50
N SER A 125 -6.73 -11.78 -4.65
CA SER A 125 -5.75 -12.79 -5.04
C SER A 125 -4.41 -12.64 -4.31
N PHE A 126 -3.96 -11.41 -4.11
CA PHE A 126 -2.68 -11.08 -3.46
C PHE A 126 -2.87 -9.99 -2.42
N PRO A 127 -3.56 -10.26 -1.30
CA PRO A 127 -3.97 -9.22 -0.37
C PRO A 127 -2.80 -8.42 0.22
N THR A 128 -1.69 -9.06 0.51
CA THR A 128 -0.51 -8.43 1.13
C THR A 128 0.46 -7.86 0.10
N TRP A 129 0.67 -8.57 -1.02
CA TRP A 129 1.62 -8.18 -2.06
C TRP A 129 1.36 -6.75 -2.59
N ASN A 130 0.11 -6.43 -2.86
CA ASN A 130 -0.27 -5.11 -3.39
C ASN A 130 -0.50 -4.09 -2.28
N ALA A 131 -1.03 -4.51 -1.11
CA ALA A 131 -1.35 -3.59 -0.03
C ALA A 131 -0.13 -3.10 0.76
N TRP A 132 0.83 -3.97 1.08
CA TRP A 132 1.97 -3.57 1.92
C TRP A 132 2.85 -2.50 1.29
N PRO A 133 3.25 -2.57 0.01
CA PRO A 133 3.99 -1.48 -0.63
C PRO A 133 3.25 -0.14 -0.58
N SER A 134 1.96 -0.14 -0.86
CA SER A 134 1.10 1.03 -0.80
C SER A 134 1.02 1.62 0.62
N MET A 135 0.79 0.76 1.62
CA MET A 135 0.76 1.15 3.04
C MET A 135 2.10 1.74 3.47
N MET A 136 3.22 1.08 3.11
CA MET A 136 4.57 1.53 3.46
C MET A 136 4.92 2.86 2.78
N ALA A 137 4.63 3.02 1.49
CA ALA A 137 4.88 4.27 0.77
C ALA A 137 4.09 5.44 1.38
N SER A 138 2.81 5.23 1.67
CA SER A 138 1.95 6.25 2.27
C SER A 138 2.41 6.62 3.69
N LEU A 139 2.66 5.65 4.54
CA LEU A 139 3.13 5.89 5.92
C LEU A 139 4.53 6.53 5.94
N ALA A 140 5.48 6.05 5.13
CA ALA A 140 6.82 6.60 5.05
C ALA A 140 6.83 8.08 4.64
N THR A 141 5.85 8.50 3.83
CA THR A 141 5.68 9.89 3.40
C THR A 141 4.75 10.70 4.34
N GLY A 142 4.38 10.14 5.49
CA GLY A 142 3.65 10.84 6.55
C GLY A 142 2.13 10.77 6.46
N ASN A 143 1.58 9.99 5.52
CA ASN A 143 0.15 9.86 5.29
C ASN A 143 -0.43 8.67 6.08
N PRO A 144 -1.51 8.83 6.86
CA PRO A 144 -2.22 7.71 7.46
C PRO A 144 -2.96 6.90 6.40
N VAL A 145 -3.20 5.61 6.69
CA VAL A 145 -3.76 4.66 5.74
C VAL A 145 -5.03 4.01 6.28
N ILE A 146 -6.08 4.04 5.48
CA ILE A 146 -7.28 3.23 5.66
C ILE A 146 -7.19 2.07 4.67
N VAL A 147 -7.04 0.85 5.16
CA VAL A 147 -6.97 -0.35 4.33
C VAL A 147 -8.38 -0.87 4.06
N LYS A 148 -8.72 -1.04 2.80
CA LYS A 148 -9.98 -1.66 2.38
C LYS A 148 -9.68 -3.04 1.77
N PRO A 149 -9.75 -4.12 2.55
CA PRO A 149 -9.55 -5.47 2.02
C PRO A 149 -10.74 -5.90 1.14
N HIS A 150 -10.48 -6.84 0.24
CA HIS A 150 -11.57 -7.52 -0.44
C HIS A 150 -12.37 -8.36 0.57
N PRO A 151 -13.72 -8.39 0.52
CA PRO A 151 -14.55 -9.09 1.51
C PRO A 151 -14.25 -10.59 1.66
N ALA A 152 -13.71 -11.24 0.62
CA ALA A 152 -13.32 -12.64 0.68
C ALA A 152 -11.97 -12.88 1.40
N THR A 153 -11.11 -11.86 1.51
CA THR A 153 -9.73 -12.01 2.02
C THR A 153 -9.39 -10.99 3.12
N ILE A 154 -10.31 -10.81 4.05
CA ILE A 154 -10.15 -9.87 5.17
C ILE A 154 -9.06 -10.34 6.14
N LEU A 155 -8.99 -11.64 6.45
CA LEU A 155 -8.14 -12.16 7.53
C LEU A 155 -6.65 -11.81 7.38
N PRO A 156 -6.00 -11.97 6.21
CA PRO A 156 -4.59 -11.59 6.05
C PRO A 156 -4.34 -10.11 6.34
N MET A 157 -5.27 -9.25 5.92
CA MET A 157 -5.15 -7.82 6.18
C MET A 157 -5.46 -7.46 7.63
N ALA A 158 -6.36 -8.16 8.29
CA ALA A 158 -6.64 -7.98 9.72
C ALA A 158 -5.41 -8.32 10.58
N ILE A 159 -4.70 -9.41 10.26
CA ILE A 159 -3.43 -9.78 10.90
C ILE A 159 -2.39 -8.67 10.66
N SER A 160 -2.23 -8.25 9.41
CA SER A 160 -1.30 -7.19 9.03
C SER A 160 -1.57 -5.89 9.78
N VAL A 161 -2.79 -5.38 9.71
CA VAL A 161 -3.19 -4.11 10.36
C VAL A 161 -3.00 -4.20 11.88
N ARG A 162 -3.28 -5.33 12.50
CA ARG A 162 -3.00 -5.56 13.94
C ARG A 162 -1.52 -5.35 14.24
N VAL A 163 -0.62 -5.94 13.45
CA VAL A 163 0.84 -5.80 13.65
C VAL A 163 1.29 -4.36 13.44
N PHE A 164 0.87 -3.71 12.35
CA PHE A 164 1.17 -2.29 12.12
C PHE A 164 0.77 -1.43 13.32
N ARG A 165 -0.46 -1.58 13.81
CA ARG A 165 -0.98 -0.82 14.96
C ARG A 165 -0.19 -1.07 16.23
N GLN A 166 0.18 -2.32 16.51
CA GLN A 166 0.96 -2.69 17.70
C GLN A 166 2.35 -2.06 17.67
N VAL A 167 3.07 -2.14 16.55
CA VAL A 167 4.42 -1.58 16.42
C VAL A 167 4.39 -0.06 16.46
N ILE A 168 3.44 0.57 15.76
CA ILE A 168 3.26 2.03 15.76
C ILE A 168 2.97 2.54 17.19
N ALA A 169 2.08 1.87 17.92
CA ALA A 169 1.77 2.21 19.31
C ALA A 169 2.98 2.02 20.25
N ALA A 170 3.74 0.94 20.08
CA ALA A 170 4.95 0.68 20.85
C ALA A 170 6.04 1.74 20.59
N ALA A 171 6.08 2.33 19.40
CA ALA A 171 6.96 3.44 19.05
C ALA A 171 6.45 4.81 19.57
N GLY A 172 5.32 4.86 20.26
CA GLY A 172 4.77 6.10 20.85
C GLY A 172 3.89 6.92 19.90
N PHE A 173 3.48 6.38 18.74
CA PHE A 173 2.59 7.03 17.81
C PHE A 173 1.16 6.50 17.93
N ASP A 174 0.20 7.28 17.42
CA ASP A 174 -1.20 6.88 17.41
C ASP A 174 -1.43 5.68 16.46
N PRO A 175 -1.92 4.53 16.95
CA PRO A 175 -2.19 3.38 16.09
C PRO A 175 -3.28 3.62 15.03
N ASN A 176 -4.06 4.70 15.12
CA ASN A 176 -5.03 5.07 14.09
C ASN A 176 -4.39 5.63 12.81
N LEU A 177 -3.05 5.69 12.75
CA LEU A 177 -2.31 5.84 11.48
C LEU A 177 -2.59 4.71 10.49
N VAL A 178 -3.00 3.53 10.99
CA VAL A 178 -3.43 2.40 10.16
C VAL A 178 -4.75 1.87 10.70
N THR A 179 -5.78 1.95 9.86
CA THR A 179 -7.12 1.43 10.16
C THR A 179 -7.62 0.56 9.02
N MET A 180 -8.78 -0.06 9.21
CA MET A 180 -9.35 -0.96 8.22
C MET A 180 -10.84 -0.66 8.00
N ALA A 181 -11.23 -0.43 6.75
CA ALA A 181 -12.61 -0.23 6.35
C ALA A 181 -13.19 -1.54 5.80
N LEU A 182 -14.20 -2.06 6.46
CA LEU A 182 -14.79 -3.37 6.18
C LEU A 182 -16.19 -3.24 5.59
N ASP A 183 -16.47 -4.06 4.61
CA ASP A 183 -17.75 -4.15 3.92
C ASP A 183 -18.12 -5.59 3.59
N THR A 184 -19.21 -5.75 2.84
CA THR A 184 -19.63 -7.02 2.26
C THR A 184 -19.79 -6.88 0.74
N MET A 185 -19.90 -8.02 0.03
CA MET A 185 -20.20 -8.01 -1.41
C MET A 185 -21.57 -7.40 -1.72
N GLN A 186 -22.50 -7.49 -0.80
CA GLN A 186 -23.87 -6.99 -0.93
C GLN A 186 -23.98 -5.49 -0.67
N ASP A 187 -23.07 -4.95 0.17
CA ASP A 187 -23.04 -3.54 0.55
C ASP A 187 -21.60 -2.98 0.45
N PRO A 188 -21.12 -2.74 -0.78
CA PRO A 188 -19.75 -2.31 -1.02
C PRO A 188 -19.55 -0.83 -0.75
N ILE A 189 -18.55 -0.48 0.07
CA ILE A 189 -18.22 0.90 0.44
C ILE A 189 -17.12 1.53 -0.42
N GLY A 190 -16.57 0.82 -1.41
CA GLY A 190 -15.41 1.27 -2.17
C GLY A 190 -15.59 2.66 -2.80
N LYS A 191 -16.75 2.93 -3.41
CA LYS A 191 -17.04 4.24 -4.02
C LYS A 191 -17.13 5.35 -2.98
N VAL A 192 -17.72 5.08 -1.82
CA VAL A 192 -17.83 6.05 -0.72
C VAL A 192 -16.45 6.44 -0.21
N LEU A 193 -15.56 5.47 -0.03
CA LEU A 193 -14.17 5.73 0.38
C LEU A 193 -13.41 6.58 -0.64
N VAL A 194 -13.53 6.27 -1.93
CA VAL A 194 -12.85 7.03 -2.99
C VAL A 194 -13.33 8.48 -3.06
N GLN A 195 -14.63 8.71 -2.94
CA GLN A 195 -15.25 10.03 -3.05
C GLN A 195 -15.37 10.78 -1.72
N HIS A 196 -14.88 10.19 -0.63
CA HIS A 196 -14.90 10.87 0.66
C HIS A 196 -14.04 12.14 0.63
N PRO A 197 -14.52 13.29 1.13
CA PRO A 197 -13.86 14.61 0.98
C PRO A 197 -12.47 14.67 1.64
N LYS A 198 -12.18 13.76 2.57
CA LYS A 198 -10.88 13.65 3.26
C LYS A 198 -9.93 12.67 2.59
N THR A 199 -10.33 11.99 1.53
CA THR A 199 -9.45 11.10 0.77
C THR A 199 -8.46 11.93 -0.05
N ALA A 200 -7.18 11.74 0.20
CA ALA A 200 -6.10 12.44 -0.48
C ALA A 200 -5.32 11.56 -1.46
N ILE A 201 -5.29 10.27 -1.20
CA ILE A 201 -4.61 9.26 -2.03
C ILE A 201 -5.53 8.04 -2.13
N VAL A 202 -5.64 7.49 -3.32
CA VAL A 202 -6.28 6.19 -3.57
C VAL A 202 -5.25 5.29 -4.24
N ASP A 203 -4.95 4.16 -3.61
CA ASP A 203 -4.13 3.09 -4.18
C ASP A 203 -5.04 1.87 -4.37
N PHE A 204 -5.23 1.48 -5.61
CA PHE A 204 -6.19 0.45 -5.98
C PHE A 204 -5.54 -0.65 -6.80
N THR A 205 -5.68 -1.88 -6.34
CA THR A 205 -5.40 -3.09 -7.12
C THR A 205 -6.66 -3.92 -7.26
N GLY A 206 -7.05 -4.25 -8.49
CA GLY A 206 -8.24 -5.06 -8.71
C GLY A 206 -8.78 -5.06 -10.14
N SER A 207 -10.10 -5.05 -10.27
CA SER A 207 -10.77 -5.14 -11.57
C SER A 207 -10.57 -3.89 -12.43
N VAL A 208 -10.44 -4.10 -13.75
CA VAL A 208 -10.32 -3.01 -14.75
C VAL A 208 -11.49 -2.03 -14.63
N ALA A 209 -12.71 -2.53 -14.50
CA ALA A 209 -13.91 -1.67 -14.47
C ALA A 209 -13.90 -0.72 -13.28
N PHE A 210 -13.53 -1.19 -12.07
CA PHE A 210 -13.47 -0.32 -10.90
C PHE A 210 -12.23 0.57 -10.92
N GLY A 211 -11.07 0.10 -11.41
CA GLY A 211 -9.88 0.93 -11.59
C GLY A 211 -10.14 2.12 -12.51
N GLN A 212 -10.74 1.90 -13.67
CA GLN A 212 -11.14 2.98 -14.56
C GLN A 212 -12.17 3.94 -13.93
N TRP A 213 -13.05 3.43 -13.08
CA TRP A 213 -13.98 4.27 -12.35
C TRP A 213 -13.23 5.13 -11.33
N VAL A 214 -12.26 4.58 -10.59
CA VAL A 214 -11.40 5.31 -9.65
C VAL A 214 -10.67 6.45 -10.36
N GLU A 215 -10.01 6.19 -11.49
CA GLU A 215 -9.28 7.19 -12.27
C GLU A 215 -10.14 8.39 -12.68
N ARG A 216 -11.42 8.15 -12.98
CA ARG A 216 -12.34 9.20 -13.37
C ARG A 216 -12.98 9.95 -12.21
N ASN A 217 -13.03 9.36 -11.02
CA ASN A 217 -13.85 9.86 -9.90
C ASN A 217 -13.06 10.18 -8.63
N ALA A 218 -11.76 9.87 -8.56
CA ALA A 218 -10.96 10.12 -7.38
C ALA A 218 -10.55 11.60 -7.21
N TYR A 219 -10.58 12.41 -8.26
CA TYR A 219 -10.18 13.82 -8.15
C TYR A 219 -10.96 14.54 -7.04
N PRO A 220 -10.30 15.33 -6.16
CA PRO A 220 -8.90 15.80 -6.21
C PRO A 220 -7.85 14.87 -5.60
N ALA A 221 -8.22 13.67 -5.12
CA ALA A 221 -7.26 12.71 -4.64
C ALA A 221 -6.34 12.21 -5.77
N LEU A 222 -5.09 11.86 -5.42
CA LEU A 222 -4.22 11.14 -6.35
C LEU A 222 -4.66 9.68 -6.42
N ALA A 223 -4.84 9.18 -7.63
CA ALA A 223 -5.15 7.77 -7.86
C ALA A 223 -3.95 7.05 -8.47
N PHE A 224 -3.61 5.91 -7.86
CA PHE A 224 -2.69 4.91 -8.38
C PHE A 224 -3.48 3.64 -8.58
N THR A 225 -3.59 3.18 -9.82
CA THR A 225 -4.41 2.01 -10.16
C THR A 225 -3.57 0.94 -10.83
N GLU A 226 -3.68 -0.27 -10.30
CA GLU A 226 -3.15 -1.48 -10.91
C GLU A 226 -4.31 -2.42 -11.21
N THR A 227 -4.51 -2.72 -12.50
CA THR A 227 -5.63 -3.55 -12.93
C THR A 227 -5.16 -4.76 -13.72
N ALA A 228 -6.01 -5.78 -13.80
CA ALA A 228 -5.72 -6.98 -14.56
C ALA A 228 -5.50 -6.64 -16.04
N GLY A 229 -4.48 -7.27 -16.63
CA GLY A 229 -4.21 -7.21 -18.07
C GLY A 229 -4.84 -8.38 -18.81
N CYS A 230 -4.82 -8.30 -20.14
CA CYS A 230 -5.12 -9.41 -21.04
C CYS A 230 -3.81 -10.00 -21.55
N ASN A 231 -3.08 -10.72 -20.69
CA ASN A 231 -1.80 -11.31 -21.05
C ASN A 231 -1.98 -12.38 -22.11
N THR A 232 -1.26 -12.25 -23.21
CA THR A 232 -1.33 -13.18 -24.33
C THR A 232 0.06 -13.69 -24.64
N VAL A 233 0.20 -15.00 -24.77
CA VAL A 233 1.42 -15.64 -25.25
C VAL A 233 1.18 -16.12 -26.66
N VAL A 234 2.00 -15.65 -27.61
CA VAL A 234 1.98 -16.12 -29.01
C VAL A 234 3.22 -16.99 -29.21
N LEU A 235 2.99 -18.29 -29.43
CA LEU A 235 4.04 -19.24 -29.75
C LEU A 235 4.10 -19.44 -31.26
N GLU A 236 5.09 -18.85 -31.93
CA GLU A 236 5.27 -18.98 -33.38
C GLU A 236 5.99 -20.30 -33.73
N SER A 237 7.08 -20.59 -33.05
CA SER A 237 7.87 -21.81 -33.24
C SER A 237 8.66 -22.15 -31.98
N THR A 238 9.05 -23.41 -31.85
CA THR A 238 9.93 -23.88 -30.78
C THR A 238 10.64 -25.17 -31.21
N ASP A 239 11.86 -25.35 -30.77
CA ASP A 239 12.61 -26.59 -30.98
C ASP A 239 12.20 -27.69 -29.98
N ASP A 240 11.58 -27.32 -28.86
CA ASP A 240 11.05 -28.23 -27.83
C ASP A 240 9.64 -27.78 -27.41
N LEU A 241 8.65 -28.38 -28.09
CA LEU A 241 7.24 -28.04 -27.79
C LEU A 241 6.81 -28.50 -26.40
N GLU A 242 7.34 -29.64 -25.94
CA GLU A 242 6.96 -30.13 -24.60
C GLU A 242 7.48 -29.24 -23.49
N ALA A 243 8.71 -28.76 -23.56
CA ALA A 243 9.26 -27.80 -22.61
C ALA A 243 8.52 -26.47 -22.65
N ALA A 244 8.20 -25.96 -23.84
CA ALA A 244 7.42 -24.73 -24.00
C ALA A 244 6.03 -24.85 -23.38
N LEU A 245 5.30 -25.93 -23.67
CA LEU A 245 3.96 -26.18 -23.11
C LEU A 245 4.01 -26.37 -21.59
N ARG A 246 5.03 -27.05 -21.06
CA ARG A 246 5.23 -27.21 -19.61
C ARG A 246 5.45 -25.86 -18.92
N SER A 247 6.27 -25.00 -19.51
CA SER A 247 6.50 -23.64 -19.01
C SER A 247 5.23 -22.81 -19.01
N LEU A 248 4.48 -22.82 -20.11
CA LEU A 248 3.20 -22.13 -20.23
C LEU A 248 2.18 -22.62 -19.20
N ALA A 249 2.01 -23.94 -19.09
CA ALA A 249 1.10 -24.53 -18.11
C ALA A 249 1.48 -24.17 -16.68
N THR A 250 2.77 -24.16 -16.35
CA THR A 250 3.26 -23.74 -15.04
C THR A 250 2.89 -22.28 -14.78
N THR A 251 3.14 -21.37 -15.73
CA THR A 251 2.80 -19.95 -15.61
C THR A 251 1.29 -19.74 -15.46
N MET A 252 0.48 -20.44 -16.25
CA MET A 252 -0.98 -20.33 -16.19
C MET A 252 -1.59 -20.86 -14.88
N CYS A 253 -0.92 -21.85 -14.25
CA CYS A 253 -1.40 -22.45 -13.00
C CYS A 253 -0.82 -21.77 -11.74
N MET A 254 0.16 -20.88 -11.89
CA MET A 254 0.73 -20.15 -10.74
C MET A 254 -0.35 -19.42 -9.96
N PHE A 255 -0.22 -19.43 -8.64
CA PHE A 255 -1.15 -18.78 -7.71
C PHE A 255 -2.61 -19.16 -7.96
N SER A 256 -2.87 -20.40 -8.33
CA SER A 256 -4.20 -20.92 -8.68
C SER A 256 -4.87 -20.13 -9.82
N ALA A 257 -4.09 -19.75 -10.83
CA ALA A 257 -4.50 -18.94 -11.99
C ALA A 257 -5.07 -17.54 -11.61
N GLN A 258 -4.64 -16.98 -10.50
CA GLN A 258 -5.10 -15.65 -10.02
C GLN A 258 -4.05 -14.55 -10.27
N MET A 259 -3.07 -14.81 -11.11
CA MET A 259 -2.08 -13.80 -11.49
C MET A 259 -2.67 -12.78 -12.46
N CYS A 260 -2.37 -11.49 -12.25
CA CYS A 260 -2.68 -10.45 -13.20
C CYS A 260 -1.75 -10.57 -14.43
#